data_3016835a3fd4d60ef93b267e68f13424
#
_entry.id   3016835a3fd4d60ef93b267e68f13424
#
_cell.length_a   1.000
_cell.length_b   1.000
_cell.length_c   1.000
_cell.angle_alpha   90.00
_cell.angle_beta   90.00
_cell.angle_gamma   90.00
#
_symmetry.space_group_name_H-M   'P 1'
#
loop_
_entity.id
_entity.type
_entity.pdbx_description
1 polymer ?
#
loop_
_entity_poly.entity_id
_entity_poly.type
_entity_poly.pdbx_seq_one_letter_code
_entity_poly.pdbx_strand_id
1 'polypeptide(L)'
;AIAVETGTPVIAYGGGSGVCGGTVAVQGGIILDLKRMDRVLALDAVSGTVTAQAGMMGERLERALEEKGFTMGHFPSSIYCSTLGGWLAARSAGQLSTKYGKIEDMVLGIAAVLPDGRVLRTKASPRSAAGPNWTQLLVGSEGPLGIITEGTLRVCPLPEHRAFRGFLFRDVPTGLDAIRRLLQKGVRPAAVRLYDELDTF
;
A
#
# COMPACT_ATOMS: atom_id res chain seq x y z
N ALA A 1 -14.46 -7.70 21.68
CA ALA A 1 -15.29 -8.25 22.76
C ALA A 1 -16.61 -8.73 22.16
N ILE A 2 -17.61 -7.88 21.80
CA ILE A 2 -18.96 -8.27 21.36
C ILE A 2 -18.96 -9.35 20.26
N ALA A 3 -18.17 -9.19 19.21
CA ALA A 3 -18.10 -10.15 18.10
C ALA A 3 -17.62 -11.55 18.57
N VAL A 4 -16.67 -11.59 19.49
CA VAL A 4 -16.17 -12.86 20.07
C VAL A 4 -17.23 -13.51 20.95
N GLU A 5 -17.92 -12.73 21.78
CA GLU A 5 -18.99 -13.21 22.68
C GLU A 5 -20.20 -13.74 21.93
N THR A 6 -20.54 -13.11 20.80
CA THR A 6 -21.72 -13.47 19.99
C THR A 6 -21.40 -14.40 18.82
N GLY A 7 -20.12 -14.70 18.56
CA GLY A 7 -19.72 -15.46 17.37
C GLY A 7 -20.02 -14.72 16.05
N THR A 8 -20.17 -13.38 16.09
CA THR A 8 -20.55 -12.58 14.92
C THR A 8 -19.32 -12.28 14.07
N PRO A 9 -19.35 -12.56 12.74
CA PRO A 9 -18.26 -12.18 11.84
C PRO A 9 -18.01 -10.67 11.83
N VAL A 10 -16.75 -10.26 11.72
CA VAL A 10 -16.35 -8.85 11.57
C VAL A 10 -15.65 -8.68 10.23
N ILE A 11 -16.17 -7.77 9.42
CA ILE A 11 -15.63 -7.43 8.11
C ILE A 11 -14.99 -6.04 8.19
N ALA A 12 -13.69 -5.95 8.03
CA ALA A 12 -13.00 -4.66 7.96
C ALA A 12 -13.36 -3.93 6.66
N TYR A 13 -13.71 -2.66 6.75
CA TYR A 13 -14.05 -1.81 5.62
C TYR A 13 -13.16 -0.56 5.62
N GLY A 14 -12.38 -0.40 4.57
CA GLY A 14 -11.59 0.80 4.30
C GLY A 14 -12.28 1.72 3.29
N GLY A 15 -11.71 1.84 2.08
CA GLY A 15 -12.31 2.58 0.97
C GLY A 15 -13.32 1.79 0.13
N GLY A 16 -13.43 0.48 0.31
CA GLY A 16 -14.30 -0.38 -0.51
C GLY A 16 -13.88 -0.48 -1.97
N SER A 17 -12.66 -0.07 -2.32
CA SER A 17 -12.17 -0.01 -3.71
C SER A 17 -11.66 -1.35 -4.27
N GLY A 18 -11.62 -2.40 -3.46
CA GLY A 18 -11.21 -3.74 -3.89
C GLY A 18 -12.25 -4.39 -4.81
N VAL A 19 -11.79 -4.94 -5.92
CA VAL A 19 -12.67 -5.51 -6.97
C VAL A 19 -13.05 -6.97 -6.74
N CYS A 20 -12.43 -7.64 -5.76
CA CYS A 20 -12.69 -9.06 -5.45
C CYS A 20 -13.79 -9.27 -4.39
N GLY A 21 -14.47 -8.21 -3.94
CA GLY A 21 -15.58 -8.32 -3.01
C GLY A 21 -15.21 -8.63 -1.55
N GLY A 22 -13.95 -8.48 -1.14
CA GLY A 22 -13.47 -8.81 0.22
C GLY A 22 -14.13 -8.00 1.35
N THR A 23 -14.84 -6.91 1.03
CA THR A 23 -15.59 -6.10 1.99
C THR A 23 -17.09 -6.41 2.02
N VAL A 24 -17.54 -7.39 1.24
CA VAL A 24 -18.97 -7.76 1.16
C VAL A 24 -19.30 -8.75 2.28
N ALA A 25 -20.26 -8.39 3.11
CA ALA A 25 -20.74 -9.23 4.23
C ALA A 25 -21.67 -10.34 3.72
N VAL A 26 -21.16 -11.32 3.00
CA VAL A 26 -21.95 -12.38 2.35
C VAL A 26 -22.76 -13.19 3.35
N GLN A 27 -22.29 -13.37 4.55
CA GLN A 27 -22.98 -14.09 5.62
C GLN A 27 -23.52 -13.15 6.72
N GLY A 28 -23.67 -11.86 6.41
CA GLY A 28 -23.97 -10.85 7.41
C GLY A 28 -22.76 -10.57 8.33
N GLY A 29 -23.03 -9.95 9.48
CA GLY A 29 -21.99 -9.63 10.46
C GLY A 29 -21.86 -8.13 10.73
N ILE A 30 -20.77 -7.74 11.37
CA ILE A 30 -20.45 -6.36 11.72
C ILE A 30 -19.48 -5.81 10.65
N ILE A 31 -19.90 -4.81 9.91
CA ILE A 31 -19.01 -4.05 9.04
C ILE A 31 -18.32 -2.98 9.88
N LEU A 32 -16.99 -3.12 10.03
CA LEU A 32 -16.17 -2.18 10.78
C LEU A 32 -15.53 -1.17 9.83
N ASP A 33 -16.15 0.00 9.72
CA ASP A 33 -15.62 1.11 8.91
C ASP A 33 -14.45 1.80 9.62
N LEU A 34 -13.26 1.70 9.04
CA LEU A 34 -12.03 2.23 9.61
C LEU A 34 -11.73 3.69 9.19
N LYS A 35 -12.52 4.31 8.34
CA LYS A 35 -12.26 5.66 7.79
C LYS A 35 -12.16 6.77 8.84
N ARG A 36 -12.66 6.55 10.05
CA ARG A 36 -12.47 7.48 11.19
C ARG A 36 -11.07 7.39 11.83
N MET A 37 -10.30 6.35 11.51
CA MET A 37 -8.90 6.20 11.90
C MET A 37 -8.02 6.80 10.80
N ASP A 38 -8.00 8.12 10.67
CA ASP A 38 -7.48 8.84 9.50
C ASP A 38 -6.34 9.83 9.82
N ARG A 39 -5.58 9.58 10.88
CA ARG A 39 -4.51 10.47 11.33
C ARG A 39 -3.12 9.96 10.92
N VAL A 40 -2.26 10.89 10.52
CA VAL A 40 -0.81 10.69 10.57
C VAL A 40 -0.38 10.82 12.04
N LEU A 41 0.22 9.76 12.58
CA LEU A 41 0.61 9.67 13.99
C LEU A 41 2.03 10.20 14.21
N ALA A 42 2.94 9.91 13.27
CA ALA A 42 4.32 10.37 13.32
C ALA A 42 4.92 10.44 11.92
N LEU A 43 5.80 11.39 11.69
CA LEU A 43 6.71 11.47 10.55
C LEU A 43 8.12 11.69 11.09
N ASP A 44 9.00 10.74 10.86
CA ASP A 44 10.41 10.83 11.20
C ASP A 44 11.21 11.10 9.92
N ALA A 45 11.60 12.36 9.75
CA ALA A 45 12.37 12.80 8.59
C ALA A 45 13.82 12.25 8.58
N VAL A 46 14.36 11.92 9.76
CA VAL A 46 15.72 11.38 9.87
C VAL A 46 15.74 9.91 9.44
N SER A 47 14.79 9.13 9.93
CA SER A 47 14.67 7.72 9.56
C SER A 47 13.93 7.50 8.24
N GLY A 48 13.31 8.54 7.66
CA GLY A 48 12.51 8.44 6.44
C GLY A 48 11.30 7.53 6.62
N THR A 49 10.53 7.72 7.70
CA THR A 49 9.37 6.87 8.00
C THR A 49 8.15 7.67 8.37
N VAL A 50 6.97 7.16 8.03
CA VAL A 50 5.67 7.66 8.46
C VAL A 50 4.89 6.57 9.16
N THR A 51 4.23 6.91 10.27
CA THR A 51 3.22 6.06 10.91
C THR A 51 1.86 6.71 10.76
N ALA A 52 0.92 5.99 10.19
CA ALA A 52 -0.43 6.48 9.99
C ALA A 52 -1.48 5.41 10.30
N GLN A 53 -2.69 5.85 10.60
CA GLN A 53 -3.83 5.00 10.89
C GLN A 53 -4.39 4.38 9.59
N ALA A 54 -4.95 3.19 9.72
CA ALA A 54 -5.35 2.35 8.58
C ALA A 54 -6.49 2.93 7.72
N GLY A 55 -7.35 3.78 8.28
CA GLY A 55 -8.43 4.45 7.55
C GLY A 55 -7.97 5.71 6.79
N MET A 56 -6.68 6.09 6.89
CA MET A 56 -6.14 7.22 6.16
C MET A 56 -6.27 7.02 4.65
N MET A 57 -6.94 7.94 3.97
CA MET A 57 -7.09 7.95 2.52
C MET A 57 -5.76 8.24 1.85
N GLY A 58 -5.48 7.51 0.76
CA GLY A 58 -4.20 7.57 0.07
C GLY A 58 -3.79 8.95 -0.41
N GLU A 59 -4.70 9.67 -1.06
CA GLU A 59 -4.45 11.04 -1.52
C GLU A 59 -4.13 11.98 -0.35
N ARG A 60 -4.88 11.86 0.77
CA ARG A 60 -4.66 12.71 1.95
C ARG A 60 -3.31 12.42 2.60
N LEU A 61 -2.91 11.13 2.65
CA LEU A 61 -1.61 10.73 3.16
C LEU A 61 -0.48 11.31 2.31
N GLU A 62 -0.58 11.16 0.99
CA GLU A 62 0.45 11.65 0.07
C GLU A 62 0.57 13.18 0.14
N ARG A 63 -0.56 13.91 0.15
CA ARG A 63 -0.56 15.38 0.32
C ARG A 63 0.10 15.82 1.63
N ALA A 64 -0.21 15.15 2.75
CA ALA A 64 0.40 15.45 4.04
C ALA A 64 1.92 15.21 4.06
N LEU A 65 2.39 14.24 3.28
CA LEU A 65 3.81 13.97 3.10
C LEU A 65 4.46 15.00 2.18
N GLU A 66 3.82 15.36 1.07
CA GLU A 66 4.31 16.37 0.12
C GLU A 66 4.53 17.72 0.78
N GLU A 67 3.63 18.14 1.67
CA GLU A 67 3.77 19.38 2.47
C GLU A 67 5.03 19.37 3.36
N LYS A 68 5.58 18.19 3.65
CA LYS A 68 6.80 17.98 4.43
C LYS A 68 8.03 17.63 3.59
N GLY A 69 7.89 17.66 2.26
CA GLY A 69 8.97 17.34 1.33
C GLY A 69 9.21 15.84 1.11
N PHE A 70 8.23 14.99 1.42
CA PHE A 70 8.31 13.53 1.26
C PHE A 70 7.24 12.98 0.34
N THR A 71 7.42 11.74 -0.09
CA THR A 71 6.43 10.93 -0.81
C THR A 71 6.60 9.47 -0.42
N MET A 72 5.52 8.71 -0.38
CA MET A 72 5.60 7.24 -0.36
C MET A 72 5.97 6.69 -1.72
N GLY A 73 5.60 7.38 -2.80
CA GLY A 73 5.72 6.87 -4.16
C GLY A 73 4.74 5.72 -4.44
N HIS A 74 3.71 5.56 -3.62
CA HIS A 74 2.67 4.55 -3.80
C HIS A 74 1.41 5.18 -4.40
N PHE A 75 1.24 5.03 -5.71
CA PHE A 75 0.14 5.62 -6.47
C PHE A 75 -0.70 4.54 -7.16
N PRO A 76 -1.55 3.78 -6.44
CA PRO A 76 -2.52 2.91 -7.08
C PRO A 76 -3.56 3.76 -7.82
N SER A 77 -4.21 3.19 -8.85
CA SER A 77 -5.26 3.90 -9.60
C SER A 77 -6.43 4.33 -8.70
N SER A 78 -6.61 3.65 -7.57
CA SER A 78 -7.63 3.93 -6.56
C SER A 78 -7.18 4.91 -5.47
N ILE A 79 -6.08 5.65 -5.62
CA ILE A 79 -5.51 6.50 -4.56
C ILE A 79 -6.51 7.46 -3.93
N TYR A 80 -7.47 7.95 -4.72
CA TYR A 80 -8.51 8.90 -4.28
C TYR A 80 -9.62 8.27 -3.45
N CYS A 81 -9.76 6.93 -3.46
CA CYS A 81 -10.84 6.22 -2.79
C CYS A 81 -10.38 5.01 -1.98
N SER A 82 -9.08 4.73 -1.91
CA SER A 82 -8.51 3.63 -1.14
C SER A 82 -7.79 4.13 0.11
N THR A 83 -7.70 3.26 1.11
CA THR A 83 -7.09 3.58 2.40
C THR A 83 -5.80 2.81 2.61
N LEU A 84 -4.93 3.33 3.49
CA LEU A 84 -3.68 2.68 3.87
C LEU A 84 -3.88 1.23 4.35
N GLY A 85 -4.87 0.99 5.21
CA GLY A 85 -5.19 -0.36 5.70
C GLY A 85 -5.63 -1.29 4.59
N GLY A 86 -6.41 -0.79 3.63
CA GLY A 86 -6.81 -1.54 2.43
C GLY A 86 -5.60 -1.90 1.56
N TRP A 87 -4.66 -0.98 1.39
CA TRP A 87 -3.41 -1.26 0.66
C TRP A 87 -2.61 -2.37 1.32
N LEU A 88 -2.43 -2.29 2.64
CA LEU A 88 -1.70 -3.31 3.41
C LEU A 88 -2.42 -4.65 3.37
N ALA A 89 -3.74 -4.67 3.54
CA ALA A 89 -4.53 -5.89 3.52
C ALA A 89 -4.50 -6.63 2.17
N ALA A 90 -4.45 -5.89 1.05
CA ALA A 90 -4.52 -6.45 -0.31
C ALA A 90 -3.16 -6.50 -1.04
N ARG A 91 -2.04 -6.20 -0.41
CA ARG A 91 -0.70 -6.06 -1.05
C ARG A 91 -0.74 -5.18 -2.30
N SER A 92 -1.32 -4.00 -2.16
CA SER A 92 -1.55 -3.07 -3.26
C SER A 92 -0.25 -2.73 -4.02
N ALA A 93 -0.35 -2.68 -5.34
CA ALA A 93 0.67 -2.14 -6.22
C ALA A 93 0.29 -0.74 -6.70
N GLY A 94 1.27 0.12 -6.89
CA GLY A 94 1.09 1.46 -7.44
C GLY A 94 1.75 1.62 -8.80
N GLN A 95 1.42 2.68 -9.52
CA GLN A 95 1.96 2.97 -10.86
C GLN A 95 3.47 3.24 -10.86
N LEU A 96 4.05 3.60 -9.70
CA LEU A 96 5.46 3.91 -9.54
C LEU A 96 6.25 2.76 -8.90
N SER A 97 5.68 1.55 -8.86
CA SER A 97 6.27 0.39 -8.16
C SER A 97 7.62 -0.04 -8.73
N THR A 98 7.92 0.25 -10.00
CA THR A 98 9.23 -0.06 -10.60
C THR A 98 10.38 0.62 -9.85
N LYS A 99 10.17 1.84 -9.37
CA LYS A 99 11.16 2.60 -8.61
C LYS A 99 11.02 2.42 -7.11
N TYR A 100 9.81 2.54 -6.60
CA TYR A 100 9.56 2.66 -5.15
C TYR A 100 9.21 1.33 -4.48
N GLY A 101 8.86 0.30 -5.26
CA GLY A 101 8.36 -0.97 -4.75
C GLY A 101 6.84 -0.97 -4.59
N LYS A 102 6.30 -2.07 -4.11
CA LYS A 102 4.89 -2.24 -3.73
C LYS A 102 4.71 -1.95 -2.24
N ILE A 103 3.48 -1.95 -1.76
CA ILE A 103 3.19 -1.63 -0.36
C ILE A 103 3.91 -2.57 0.63
N GLU A 104 4.03 -3.86 0.30
CA GLU A 104 4.75 -4.84 1.10
C GLU A 104 6.26 -4.59 1.19
N ASP A 105 6.84 -3.88 0.21
CA ASP A 105 8.25 -3.46 0.21
C ASP A 105 8.48 -2.19 1.03
N MET A 106 7.42 -1.42 1.26
CA MET A 106 7.45 -0.14 1.97
C MET A 106 7.16 -0.29 3.46
N VAL A 107 6.31 -1.26 3.83
CA VAL A 107 5.88 -1.44 5.21
C VAL A 107 7.01 -1.97 6.09
N LEU A 108 7.22 -1.29 7.21
CA LEU A 108 8.22 -1.65 8.21
C LEU A 108 7.61 -2.31 9.44
N GLY A 109 6.39 -1.91 9.79
CA GLY A 109 5.67 -2.44 10.94
C GLY A 109 4.19 -2.09 10.89
N ILE A 110 3.40 -2.82 11.65
CA ILE A 110 1.94 -2.63 11.75
C ILE A 110 1.47 -2.76 13.20
N ALA A 111 0.29 -2.17 13.46
CA ALA A 111 -0.56 -2.57 14.57
C ALA A 111 -1.82 -3.24 14.02
N ALA A 112 -2.26 -4.31 14.66
CA ALA A 112 -3.47 -5.03 14.27
C ALA A 112 -4.21 -5.56 15.49
N VAL A 113 -5.53 -5.66 15.40
CA VAL A 113 -6.38 -6.37 16.37
C VAL A 113 -6.61 -7.77 15.86
N LEU A 114 -6.20 -8.76 16.64
CA LEU A 114 -6.37 -10.18 16.33
C LEU A 114 -7.82 -10.64 16.59
N PRO A 115 -8.23 -11.82 16.06
CA PRO A 115 -9.60 -12.32 16.23
C PRO A 115 -10.02 -12.51 17.71
N ASP A 116 -9.08 -12.75 18.61
CA ASP A 116 -9.31 -12.85 20.05
C ASP A 116 -9.35 -11.51 20.79
N GLY A 117 -9.21 -10.39 20.07
CA GLY A 117 -9.25 -9.03 20.60
C GLY A 117 -7.89 -8.52 21.12
N ARG A 118 -6.84 -9.32 21.12
CA ARG A 118 -5.49 -8.86 21.47
C ARG A 118 -4.95 -7.92 20.40
N VAL A 119 -4.17 -6.92 20.83
CA VAL A 119 -3.47 -6.01 19.94
C VAL A 119 -2.06 -6.52 19.71
N LEU A 120 -1.75 -6.83 18.45
CA LEU A 120 -0.40 -7.11 17.98
C LEU A 120 0.24 -5.83 17.48
N ARG A 121 1.45 -5.52 17.97
CA ARG A 121 2.31 -4.47 17.40
C ARG A 121 3.63 -5.10 16.97
N THR A 122 3.95 -5.00 15.70
CA THR A 122 5.24 -5.47 15.19
C THR A 122 6.29 -4.37 15.32
N LYS A 123 7.55 -4.75 15.47
CA LYS A 123 8.64 -3.79 15.50
C LYS A 123 8.82 -3.18 14.10
N ALA A 124 8.77 -1.86 14.01
CA ALA A 124 9.05 -1.15 12.77
C ALA A 124 10.55 -1.21 12.46
N SER A 125 10.93 -2.21 11.66
CA SER A 125 12.32 -2.44 11.26
C SER A 125 12.36 -2.91 9.81
N PRO A 126 13.29 -2.39 8.98
CA PRO A 126 13.40 -2.82 7.58
C PRO A 126 13.67 -4.31 7.42
N ARG A 127 14.41 -4.88 8.36
CA ARG A 127 14.73 -6.33 8.39
C ARG A 127 14.91 -6.79 9.82
N SER A 128 14.53 -8.04 10.10
CA SER A 128 14.76 -8.70 11.38
C SER A 128 15.33 -10.09 11.13
N ALA A 129 16.36 -10.44 11.88
CA ALA A 129 16.93 -11.79 11.88
C ALA A 129 16.26 -12.71 12.93
N ALA A 130 15.30 -12.20 13.72
CA ALA A 130 14.67 -12.92 14.82
C ALA A 130 13.20 -13.20 14.52
N GLY A 131 12.80 -14.46 14.65
CA GLY A 131 11.43 -14.93 14.59
C GLY A 131 10.76 -14.84 13.21
N PRO A 132 9.48 -15.24 13.12
CA PRO A 132 8.70 -15.09 11.91
C PRO A 132 8.38 -13.60 11.65
N ASN A 133 8.24 -13.23 10.38
CA ASN A 133 7.85 -11.88 10.00
C ASN A 133 6.32 -11.70 10.10
N TRP A 134 5.87 -11.31 11.29
CA TRP A 134 4.45 -11.07 11.56
C TRP A 134 3.86 -9.94 10.72
N THR A 135 4.65 -8.93 10.37
CA THR A 135 4.22 -7.86 9.46
C THR A 135 3.81 -8.45 8.12
N GLN A 136 4.68 -9.26 7.49
CA GLN A 136 4.41 -9.85 6.19
C GLN A 136 3.35 -10.96 6.22
N LEU A 137 3.11 -11.59 7.38
CA LEU A 137 2.02 -12.54 7.55
C LEU A 137 0.65 -11.85 7.49
N LEU A 138 0.52 -10.67 8.13
CA LEU A 138 -0.73 -9.92 8.18
C LEU A 138 -0.96 -9.07 6.93
N VAL A 139 0.11 -8.57 6.32
CA VAL A 139 0.04 -7.84 5.04
C VAL A 139 -0.35 -8.82 3.92
N GLY A 140 -1.46 -8.52 3.24
CA GLY A 140 -2.04 -9.39 2.22
C GLY A 140 -2.98 -10.47 2.76
N SER A 141 -3.33 -10.44 4.06
CA SER A 141 -4.27 -11.38 4.65
C SER A 141 -5.75 -11.05 4.41
N GLU A 142 -6.05 -9.85 3.93
CA GLU A 142 -7.41 -9.37 3.61
C GLU A 142 -8.43 -9.50 4.78
N GLY A 143 -7.94 -9.53 6.04
CA GLY A 143 -8.76 -9.47 7.25
C GLY A 143 -8.91 -10.74 8.09
N PRO A 144 -8.84 -11.98 7.55
CA PRO A 144 -9.03 -13.20 8.35
C PRO A 144 -8.07 -13.38 9.52
N LEU A 145 -6.83 -12.85 9.41
CA LEU A 145 -5.84 -12.98 10.48
C LEU A 145 -5.88 -11.85 11.51
N GLY A 146 -6.61 -10.77 11.21
CA GLY A 146 -6.75 -9.61 12.07
C GLY A 146 -7.02 -8.33 11.30
N ILE A 147 -7.40 -7.29 12.03
CA ILE A 147 -7.76 -5.98 11.48
C ILE A 147 -6.58 -5.03 11.69
N ILE A 148 -5.93 -4.63 10.59
CA ILE A 148 -4.82 -3.66 10.62
C ILE A 148 -5.38 -2.30 11.00
N THR A 149 -4.80 -1.68 12.03
CA THR A 149 -5.23 -0.38 12.55
C THR A 149 -4.21 0.73 12.31
N GLU A 150 -2.93 0.40 12.20
CA GLU A 150 -1.84 1.34 11.95
C GLU A 150 -0.80 0.69 11.05
N GLY A 151 -0.11 1.51 10.25
CA GLY A 151 1.05 1.10 9.47
C GLY A 151 2.20 2.09 9.62
N THR A 152 3.42 1.58 9.82
CA THR A 152 4.67 2.34 9.70
C THR A 152 5.33 1.98 8.39
N LEU A 153 5.58 2.98 7.55
CA LEU A 153 6.07 2.80 6.18
C LEU A 153 7.29 3.68 5.93
N ARG A 154 8.11 3.22 5.00
CA ARG A 154 9.20 4.02 4.46
C ARG A 154 8.66 5.14 3.58
N VAL A 155 9.23 6.33 3.69
CA VAL A 155 9.02 7.45 2.78
C VAL A 155 10.34 7.88 2.14
N CYS A 156 10.25 8.54 0.99
CA CYS A 156 11.38 9.05 0.25
C CYS A 156 11.26 10.57 0.14
N PRO A 157 12.37 11.32 0.02
CA PRO A 157 12.31 12.73 -0.36
C PRO A 157 11.57 12.91 -1.69
N LEU A 158 10.85 14.02 -1.83
CA LEU A 158 10.25 14.39 -3.11
C LEU A 158 11.33 14.52 -4.18
N PRO A 159 11.08 14.04 -5.41
CA PRO A 159 12.04 14.22 -6.49
C PRO A 159 12.13 15.71 -6.87
N GLU A 160 13.35 16.25 -6.91
CA GLU A 160 13.60 17.63 -7.32
C GLU A 160 13.18 17.89 -8.77
N HIS A 161 13.34 16.87 -9.63
CA HIS A 161 12.99 16.93 -11.04
C HIS A 161 12.22 15.70 -11.50
N ARG A 162 11.23 15.92 -12.37
CA ARG A 162 10.49 14.87 -13.07
C ARG A 162 10.67 15.06 -14.57
N ALA A 163 11.14 14.03 -15.26
CA ALA A 163 11.29 14.04 -16.71
C ALA A 163 10.43 12.94 -17.32
N PHE A 164 9.68 13.30 -18.35
CA PHE A 164 8.85 12.37 -19.12
C PHE A 164 9.46 12.22 -20.52
N ARG A 165 9.46 10.98 -21.03
CA ARG A 165 9.95 10.66 -22.37
C ARG A 165 9.00 9.69 -23.05
N GLY A 166 8.58 10.01 -24.25
CA GLY A 166 7.87 9.10 -25.15
C GLY A 166 8.84 8.54 -26.21
N PHE A 167 8.66 7.28 -26.56
CA PHE A 167 9.43 6.60 -27.59
C PHE A 167 8.48 5.83 -28.49
N LEU A 168 8.75 5.84 -29.79
CA LEU A 168 8.03 5.03 -30.76
C LEU A 168 8.88 3.83 -31.15
N PHE A 169 8.25 2.68 -31.21
CA PHE A 169 8.87 1.42 -31.62
C PHE A 169 8.12 0.86 -32.84
N ARG A 170 8.83 0.07 -33.63
CA ARG A 170 8.25 -0.56 -34.83
C ARG A 170 7.14 -1.55 -34.51
N ASP A 171 7.30 -2.25 -33.38
CA ASP A 171 6.41 -3.30 -32.90
C ASP A 171 6.54 -3.48 -31.38
N VAL A 172 5.57 -4.17 -30.77
CA VAL A 172 5.53 -4.45 -29.34
C VAL A 172 6.77 -5.25 -28.87
N PRO A 173 7.25 -6.30 -29.58
CA PRO A 173 8.47 -7.01 -29.18
C PRO A 173 9.70 -6.12 -29.09
N THR A 174 9.89 -5.19 -30.01
CA THR A 174 11.02 -4.24 -29.98
C THR A 174 10.91 -3.31 -28.77
N GLY A 175 9.71 -2.82 -28.46
CA GLY A 175 9.46 -2.01 -27.27
C GLY A 175 9.75 -2.77 -25.96
N LEU A 176 9.30 -4.02 -25.85
CA LEU A 176 9.58 -4.89 -24.72
C LEU A 176 11.08 -5.15 -24.52
N ASP A 177 11.81 -5.40 -25.62
CA ASP A 177 13.27 -5.61 -25.55
C ASP A 177 14.01 -4.33 -25.08
N ALA A 178 13.57 -3.17 -25.54
CA ALA A 178 14.13 -1.89 -25.10
C ALA A 178 13.91 -1.67 -23.59
N ILE A 179 12.70 -1.93 -23.08
CA ILE A 179 12.37 -1.85 -21.65
C ILE A 179 13.22 -2.84 -20.87
N ARG A 180 13.31 -4.10 -21.31
CA ARG A 180 14.13 -5.14 -20.70
C ARG A 180 15.58 -4.68 -20.56
N ARG A 181 16.19 -4.18 -21.64
CA ARG A 181 17.58 -3.68 -21.64
C ARG A 181 17.78 -2.50 -20.71
N LEU A 182 16.81 -1.57 -20.66
CA LEU A 182 16.83 -0.44 -19.75
C LEU A 182 16.92 -0.90 -18.28
N LEU A 183 16.03 -1.82 -17.89
CA LEU A 183 15.97 -2.33 -16.53
C LEU A 183 17.20 -3.18 -16.17
N GLN A 184 17.71 -3.99 -17.10
CA GLN A 184 18.93 -4.79 -16.91
C GLN A 184 20.20 -3.93 -16.76
N LYS A 185 20.22 -2.73 -17.32
CA LYS A 185 21.29 -1.74 -17.08
C LYS A 185 21.17 -1.03 -15.73
N GLY A 186 20.20 -1.41 -14.89
CA GLY A 186 20.00 -0.83 -13.56
C GLY A 186 19.25 0.51 -13.55
N VAL A 187 18.79 0.99 -14.71
CA VAL A 187 17.95 2.20 -14.77
C VAL A 187 16.56 1.85 -14.21
N ARG A 188 16.12 2.60 -13.19
CA ARG A 188 14.83 2.39 -12.53
C ARG A 188 13.93 3.61 -12.73
N PRO A 189 13.22 3.71 -13.86
CA PRO A 189 12.23 4.76 -14.06
C PRO A 189 11.09 4.61 -13.06
N ALA A 190 10.47 5.71 -12.69
CA ALA A 190 9.34 5.68 -11.76
C ALA A 190 8.16 4.91 -12.35
N ALA A 191 7.86 5.15 -13.63
CA ALA A 191 6.86 4.40 -14.38
C ALA A 191 7.38 4.04 -15.78
N VAL A 192 6.99 2.87 -16.27
CA VAL A 192 7.20 2.44 -17.66
C VAL A 192 5.88 1.87 -18.15
N ARG A 193 5.43 2.38 -19.30
CA ARG A 193 4.22 1.88 -19.98
C ARG A 193 4.54 1.64 -21.43
N LEU A 194 4.05 0.55 -21.96
CA LEU A 194 4.06 0.23 -23.38
C LEU A 194 2.61 0.10 -23.82
N TYR A 195 2.26 0.81 -24.86
CA TYR A 195 0.96 0.75 -25.50
C TYR A 195 1.12 0.03 -26.84
N ASP A 196 0.15 -0.77 -27.22
CA ASP A 196 0.05 -1.31 -28.58
C ASP A 196 -0.63 -0.31 -29.54
N GLU A 197 -0.81 -0.73 -30.78
CA GLU A 197 -1.43 0.14 -31.80
C GLU A 197 -2.87 0.51 -31.47
N LEU A 198 -3.63 -0.40 -30.82
CA LEU A 198 -5.04 -0.16 -30.49
C LEU A 198 -5.20 0.82 -29.32
N ASP A 199 -4.28 0.76 -28.35
CA ASP A 199 -4.28 1.66 -27.19
C ASP A 199 -3.63 3.02 -27.48
N THR A 200 -2.97 3.17 -28.65
CA THR A 200 -2.27 4.40 -29.03
C THR A 200 -3.17 5.39 -29.76
N PHE A 201 -4.27 4.93 -30.34
CA PHE A 201 -5.27 5.70 -31.07
C PHE A 201 -6.63 5.65 -30.37
#